data_af6a80e4991b0b12dce46669d7fea446
#
_entry.id   af6a80e4991b0b12dce46669d7fea446
#
_cell.length_a   1.000
_cell.length_b   1.000
_cell.length_c   1.000
_cell.angle_alpha   90.00
_cell.angle_beta   90.00
_cell.angle_gamma   90.00
#
_symmetry.space_group_name_H-M   'P 1'
#
loop_
_entity.id
_entity.type
_entity.pdbx_description
1 polymer ?
#
loop_
_entity_poly.entity_id
_entity_poly.type
_entity_poly.pdbx_seq_one_letter_code
_entity_poly.pdbx_strand_id
1 'polypeptide(L)'
;PSADELLITMTECTDWYIQHVNSMSSAELAETIKFQFVDGGHGEMKAFDMLNHVLFHGTYHRGAVGWLISESGVVPPKDVLTVFLRDHNHE
;
A
#
# COMPACT_ATOMS: atom_id res chain seq x y z
N PRO A 1 -12.05 2.88 16.73
CA PRO A 1 -11.33 1.61 16.89
C PRO A 1 -10.04 1.82 17.69
N SER A 2 -9.61 0.78 18.37
CA SER A 2 -8.34 0.79 19.08
C SER A 2 -7.16 0.64 18.12
N ALA A 3 -5.95 0.95 18.60
CA ALA A 3 -4.73 0.73 17.81
C ALA A 3 -4.55 -0.75 17.46
N ASP A 4 -4.89 -1.66 18.39
CA ASP A 4 -4.81 -3.10 18.15
C ASP A 4 -5.79 -3.56 17.06
N GLU A 5 -7.01 -3.03 17.07
CA GLU A 5 -8.01 -3.32 16.04
C GLU A 5 -7.57 -2.82 14.67
N LEU A 6 -6.97 -1.63 14.60
CA LEU A 6 -6.43 -1.08 13.36
C LEU A 6 -5.28 -1.93 12.82
N LEU A 7 -4.40 -2.40 13.71
CA LEU A 7 -3.28 -3.26 13.32
C LEU A 7 -3.80 -4.58 12.71
N ILE A 8 -4.80 -5.19 13.33
CA ILE A 8 -5.42 -6.42 12.82
C ILE A 8 -6.01 -6.18 11.43
N THR A 9 -6.79 -5.12 11.25
CA THR A 9 -7.40 -4.77 9.96
C THR A 9 -6.35 -4.52 8.89
N MET A 10 -5.30 -3.78 9.20
CA MET A 10 -4.22 -3.50 8.27
C MET A 10 -3.47 -4.76 7.87
N THR A 11 -3.21 -5.65 8.81
CA THR A 11 -2.55 -6.93 8.55
C THR A 11 -3.39 -7.79 7.61
N GLU A 12 -4.69 -7.90 7.86
CA GLU A 12 -5.61 -8.63 7.00
C GLU A 12 -5.65 -8.06 5.58
N CYS A 13 -5.71 -6.75 5.43
CA CYS A 13 -5.69 -6.08 4.13
C CYS A 13 -4.38 -6.33 3.39
N THR A 14 -3.25 -6.25 4.08
CA THR A 14 -1.93 -6.50 3.50
C THR A 14 -1.79 -7.95 3.03
N ASP A 15 -2.21 -8.90 3.84
CA ASP A 15 -2.18 -10.32 3.48
C ASP A 15 -3.07 -10.61 2.28
N TRP A 16 -4.26 -10.03 2.24
CA TRP A 16 -5.16 -10.14 1.09
C TRP A 16 -4.51 -9.59 -0.18
N TYR A 17 -3.90 -8.42 -0.07
CA TYR A 17 -3.24 -7.76 -1.20
C TYR A 17 -2.11 -8.63 -1.76
N ILE A 18 -1.24 -9.14 -0.90
CA ILE A 18 -0.12 -10.00 -1.31
C ILE A 18 -0.63 -11.27 -1.99
N GLN A 19 -1.61 -11.95 -1.41
CA GLN A 19 -2.19 -13.16 -1.97
C GLN A 19 -2.85 -12.88 -3.32
N HIS A 20 -3.57 -11.78 -3.43
CA HIS A 20 -4.24 -11.39 -4.65
C HIS A 20 -3.24 -11.14 -5.78
N VAL A 21 -2.20 -10.34 -5.53
CA VAL A 21 -1.15 -10.05 -6.52
C VAL A 21 -0.44 -11.33 -6.96
N ASN A 22 -0.10 -12.20 -6.02
CA ASN A 22 0.57 -13.46 -6.32
C ASN A 22 -0.28 -14.42 -7.16
N SER A 23 -1.61 -14.28 -7.09
CA SER A 23 -2.54 -15.11 -7.87
C SER A 23 -2.83 -14.57 -9.28
N MET A 24 -2.44 -13.33 -9.58
CA MET A 24 -2.78 -12.68 -10.84
C MET A 24 -1.84 -13.10 -11.97
N SER A 25 -2.43 -13.40 -13.13
CA SER A 25 -1.70 -13.62 -14.37
C SER A 25 -1.33 -12.28 -15.01
N SER A 26 -0.41 -12.32 -15.99
CA SER A 26 -0.06 -11.13 -16.78
C SER A 26 -1.29 -10.57 -17.51
N ALA A 27 -2.18 -11.43 -17.99
CA ALA A 27 -3.42 -11.02 -18.66
C ALA A 27 -4.35 -10.28 -17.69
N GLU A 28 -4.49 -10.77 -16.46
CA GLU A 28 -5.31 -10.13 -15.43
C GLU A 28 -4.74 -8.76 -15.03
N LEU A 29 -3.41 -8.64 -14.92
CA LEU A 29 -2.75 -7.37 -14.62
C LEU A 29 -2.98 -6.32 -15.72
N ALA A 30 -3.12 -6.75 -16.96
CA ALA A 30 -3.36 -5.86 -18.11
C ALA A 30 -4.85 -5.56 -18.33
N GLU A 31 -5.73 -6.18 -17.57
CA GLU A 31 -7.18 -5.99 -17.70
C GLU A 31 -7.59 -4.58 -17.30
N THR A 32 -8.49 -3.99 -18.08
CA THR A 32 -9.03 -2.66 -17.79
C THR A 32 -10.14 -2.77 -16.74
N ILE A 33 -10.01 -2.00 -15.68
CA ILE A 33 -10.99 -1.91 -14.60
C ILE A 33 -11.72 -0.57 -14.73
N LYS A 34 -13.06 -0.63 -14.74
CA LYS A 34 -13.94 0.54 -14.71
C LYS A 34 -14.47 0.70 -13.29
N PHE A 35 -14.41 1.90 -12.78
CA PHE A 35 -14.85 2.18 -11.41
C PHE A 35 -15.41 3.59 -11.30
N GLN A 36 -15.95 3.91 -10.15
CA GLN A 36 -16.47 5.23 -9.84
C GLN A 36 -15.71 5.79 -8.64
N PHE A 37 -15.26 7.03 -8.77
CA PHE A 37 -14.64 7.75 -7.66
C PHE A 37 -15.69 8.12 -6.60
N VAL A 38 -15.24 8.39 -5.40
CA VAL A 38 -16.11 8.77 -4.27
C VAL A 38 -16.97 10.01 -4.60
N ASP A 39 -16.44 10.93 -5.40
CA ASP A 39 -17.15 12.13 -5.84
C ASP A 39 -18.18 11.87 -6.95
N GLY A 40 -18.30 10.65 -7.43
CA GLY A 40 -19.21 10.25 -8.49
C GLY A 40 -18.61 10.23 -9.89
N GLY A 41 -17.38 10.70 -10.07
CA GLY A 41 -16.68 10.66 -11.35
C GLY A 41 -16.32 9.23 -11.75
N HIS A 42 -16.33 8.96 -13.07
CA HIS A 42 -15.95 7.65 -13.59
C HIS A 42 -14.44 7.57 -13.82
N GLY A 43 -13.86 6.42 -13.48
CA GLY A 43 -12.47 6.12 -13.72
C GLY A 43 -12.30 4.82 -14.50
N GLU A 44 -11.18 4.72 -15.20
CA GLU A 44 -10.83 3.55 -15.98
C GLU A 44 -9.31 3.43 -16.04
N MET A 45 -8.78 2.28 -15.61
CA MET A 45 -7.34 2.03 -15.67
C MET A 45 -7.08 0.52 -15.64
N LYS A 46 -5.86 0.14 -15.97
CA LYS A 46 -5.44 -1.25 -15.88
C LYS A 46 -5.32 -1.67 -14.42
N ALA A 47 -5.59 -2.95 -14.16
CA ALA A 47 -5.42 -3.53 -12.82
C ALA A 47 -4.01 -3.27 -12.27
N PHE A 48 -2.98 -3.39 -13.09
CA PHE A 48 -1.59 -3.09 -12.74
C PHE A 48 -1.43 -1.66 -12.18
N ASP A 49 -2.05 -0.69 -12.84
CA ASP A 49 -1.97 0.72 -12.41
C ASP A 49 -2.69 0.94 -11.07
N MET A 50 -3.83 0.28 -10.86
CA MET A 50 -4.54 0.36 -9.58
C MET A 50 -3.70 -0.21 -8.44
N LEU A 51 -3.02 -1.34 -8.67
CA LEU A 51 -2.14 -1.94 -7.67
C LEU A 51 -0.94 -1.05 -7.36
N ASN A 52 -0.34 -0.42 -8.37
CA ASN A 52 0.72 0.55 -8.16
C ASN A 52 0.23 1.78 -7.39
N HIS A 53 -0.98 2.22 -7.66
CA HIS A 53 -1.58 3.34 -6.90
C HIS A 53 -1.62 3.02 -5.40
N VAL A 54 -2.01 1.80 -5.02
CA VAL A 54 -2.03 1.40 -3.61
C VAL A 54 -0.65 1.55 -2.97
N LEU A 55 0.41 1.13 -3.68
CA LEU A 55 1.77 1.23 -3.17
C LEU A 55 2.23 2.69 -3.01
N PHE A 56 2.04 3.51 -4.03
CA PHE A 56 2.48 4.90 -4.01
C PHE A 56 1.67 5.75 -3.03
N HIS A 57 0.37 5.57 -3.01
CA HIS A 57 -0.51 6.31 -2.10
C HIS A 57 -0.30 5.88 -0.65
N GLY A 58 -0.04 4.58 -0.43
CA GLY A 58 0.32 4.07 0.88
C GLY A 58 1.61 4.70 1.43
N THR A 59 2.60 4.90 0.57
CA THR A 59 3.84 5.60 0.94
C THR A 59 3.56 7.03 1.42
N TYR A 60 2.66 7.74 0.73
CA TYR A 60 2.23 9.07 1.13
C TYR A 60 1.64 9.07 2.55
N HIS A 61 0.73 8.15 2.84
CA HIS A 61 0.10 8.05 4.16
C HIS A 61 1.10 7.60 5.24
N ARG A 62 2.00 6.67 4.94
CA ARG A 62 3.04 6.26 5.90
C ARG A 62 3.96 7.42 6.23
N GLY A 63 4.29 8.27 5.26
CA GLY A 63 5.06 9.48 5.51
C GLY A 63 4.37 10.43 6.45
N ALA A 64 3.07 10.63 6.28
CA ALA A 64 2.27 11.49 7.15
C ALA A 64 2.21 10.94 8.59
N VAL A 65 2.02 9.62 8.74
CA VAL A 65 2.05 8.97 10.07
C VAL A 65 3.43 9.10 10.69
N GLY A 66 4.50 8.90 9.92
CA GLY A 66 5.88 9.07 10.38
C GLY A 66 6.14 10.48 10.90
N TRP A 67 5.61 11.49 10.23
CA TRP A 67 5.69 12.88 10.68
C TRP A 67 4.99 13.07 12.03
N LEU A 68 3.77 12.53 12.19
CA LEU A 68 3.04 12.63 13.44
C LEU A 68 3.78 11.92 14.59
N ILE A 69 4.39 10.77 14.33
CA ILE A 69 5.22 10.05 15.31
C ILE A 69 6.41 10.93 15.73
N SER A 70 7.08 11.53 14.75
CA SER A 70 8.21 12.42 15.02
C SER A 70 7.80 13.63 15.87
N GLU A 71 6.64 14.23 15.58
CA GLU A 71 6.10 15.34 16.36
C GLU A 71 5.81 14.97 17.80
N SER A 72 5.51 13.69 18.06
CA SER A 72 5.30 13.20 19.44
C SER A 72 6.59 12.98 20.22
N GLY A 73 7.76 13.18 19.60
CA GLY A 73 9.06 12.98 20.22
C GLY A 73 9.63 11.56 20.07
N VAL A 74 8.97 10.72 19.29
CA VAL A 74 9.42 9.35 19.01
C VAL A 74 10.07 9.31 17.62
N VAL A 75 11.20 8.61 17.49
CA VAL A 75 11.84 8.44 16.19
C VAL A 75 11.05 7.42 15.37
N PRO A 76 10.49 7.80 14.21
CA PRO A 76 9.75 6.87 13.38
C PRO A 76 10.68 5.84 12.72
N PRO A 77 10.14 4.64 12.35
CA PRO A 77 10.90 3.67 11.57
C PRO A 77 11.31 4.27 10.21
N LYS A 78 12.42 3.79 9.67
CA LYS A 78 12.83 4.16 8.32
C LYS A 78 11.96 3.46 7.29
N ASP A 79 11.33 4.23 6.42
CA ASP A 79 10.48 3.73 5.34
C ASP A 79 11.09 4.11 4.00
N VAL A 80 12.23 3.51 3.69
CA VAL A 80 13.03 3.80 2.50
C VAL A 80 13.37 2.49 1.80
N LEU A 81 13.01 2.40 0.52
CA LEU A 81 13.20 1.19 -0.28
C LEU A 81 14.66 0.71 -0.30
N THR A 82 15.60 1.64 -0.43
CA THR A 82 17.03 1.30 -0.48
C THR A 82 17.50 0.62 0.80
N VAL A 83 17.02 1.08 1.96
CA VAL A 83 17.34 0.49 3.25
C VAL A 83 16.70 -0.89 3.38
N PHE A 84 15.43 -1.02 2.96
CA PHE A 84 14.75 -2.30 2.95
C PHE A 84 15.48 -3.33 2.10
N LEU A 85 15.86 -2.97 0.89
CA LEU A 85 16.57 -3.88 -0.02
C LEU A 85 17.95 -4.28 0.53
N ARG A 86 18.66 -3.34 1.13
CA ARG A 86 19.96 -3.63 1.76
C ARG A 86 19.80 -4.69 2.86
N ASP A 87 18.78 -4.55 3.71
CA ASP A 87 18.58 -5.40 4.89
C ASP A 87 17.96 -6.76 4.54
N HIS A 88 17.27 -6.87 3.40
CA HIS A 88 16.52 -8.08 2.99
C HIS A 88 17.09 -8.76 1.75
N ASN A 89 18.11 -8.21 1.13
CA ASN A 89 18.75 -8.79 -0.04
C ASN A 89 20.04 -9.49 0.40
N HIS A 90 20.00 -10.80 0.51
CA HIS A 90 21.09 -11.64 1.05
C HIS A 90 21.82 -12.42 -0.04
N GLU A 91 22.16 -11.79 -1.12
CA GLU A 91 22.99 -12.43 -2.13
C GLU A 91 24.49 -12.28 -1.85
#